data_eb04642f0ef5382f988ad734706929d2
#
_entry.id   eb04642f0ef5382f988ad734706929d2
#
_cell.length_a   1.000
_cell.length_b   1.000
_cell.length_c   1.000
_cell.angle_alpha   90.00
_cell.angle_beta   90.00
_cell.angle_gamma   90.00
#
_symmetry.space_group_name_H-M   'P 1'
#
loop_
_entity.id
_entity.type
_entity.pdbx_description
1 polymer ?
#
loop_
_entity_poly.entity_id
_entity_poly.type
_entity_poly.pdbx_seq_one_letter_code
_entity_poly.pdbx_strand_id
1 'polypeptide(L)' 'MGEYLRVLAAIKSCPKTFQSNYVRNNASLVAEAASRGHISCLSVDGRNAGAWEVTGEGVRFLALMGGCI' A
#
# COMPACT_ATOMS: atom_id res chain seq x y z
N MET A 1 14.40 -4.83 -1.75
CA MET A 1 12.95 -5.09 -1.93
C MET A 1 12.20 -5.39 -0.63
N GLY A 2 12.90 -5.89 0.39
CA GLY A 2 12.26 -6.29 1.64
C GLY A 2 11.46 -5.20 2.33
N GLU A 3 11.97 -3.98 2.36
CA GLU A 3 11.24 -2.89 3.00
C GLU A 3 9.98 -2.51 2.24
N TYR A 4 10.05 -2.54 0.92
CA TYR A 4 8.89 -2.25 0.08
C TYR A 4 7.78 -3.29 0.32
N LEU A 5 8.15 -4.56 0.34
CA LEU A 5 7.20 -5.64 0.59
C LEU A 5 6.60 -5.53 1.99
N ARG A 6 7.42 -5.13 2.96
CA ARG A 6 6.95 -4.96 4.32
C ARG A 6 5.90 -3.85 4.41
N VAL A 7 6.13 -2.75 3.69
CA VAL A 7 5.16 -1.66 3.66
C VAL A 7 3.84 -2.12 3.03
N LEU A 8 3.91 -2.84 1.92
CA LEU A 8 2.71 -3.36 1.28
C LEU A 8 1.96 -4.32 2.20
N ALA A 9 2.69 -5.20 2.87
CA ALA A 9 2.07 -6.17 3.79
C ALA A 9 1.39 -5.46 4.96
N ALA A 10 2.01 -4.42 5.48
CA ALA A 10 1.44 -3.66 6.60
C ALA A 10 0.15 -2.97 6.17
N ILE A 11 0.14 -2.38 4.98
CA ILE A 11 -1.06 -1.70 4.47
C ILE A 11 -2.16 -2.72 4.16
N LYS A 12 -1.78 -3.89 3.66
CA LYS A 12 -2.74 -4.95 3.39
C LYS A 12 -3.41 -5.43 4.67
N SER A 13 -2.62 -5.60 5.74
CA SER A 13 -3.15 -6.07 7.02
C SER A 13 -4.08 -5.07 7.66
N CYS A 14 -3.74 -3.77 7.54
CA CYS A 14 -4.52 -2.71 8.16
C CYS A 14 -4.33 -1.44 7.32
N PRO A 15 -5.36 -1.00 6.61
CA PRO A 15 -5.26 0.23 5.82
C PRO A 15 -4.80 1.40 6.67
N LYS A 16 -3.91 2.22 6.11
CA LYS A 16 -3.30 3.33 6.83
C LYS A 16 -3.89 4.64 6.36
N THR A 17 -4.23 5.51 7.31
CA THR A 17 -4.69 6.85 6.95
C THR A 17 -3.53 7.69 6.44
N PHE A 18 -3.86 8.75 5.70
CA PHE A 18 -2.85 9.64 5.15
C PHE A 18 -1.98 10.28 6.24
N GLN A 19 -2.54 10.48 7.42
CA GLN A 19 -1.85 11.18 8.50
C GLN A 19 -1.21 10.25 9.52
N SER A 20 -1.24 8.94 9.28
CA SER A 20 -0.65 8.02 10.22
C SER A 20 0.87 8.19 10.26
N ASN A 21 1.46 7.94 11.42
CA ASN A 21 2.91 8.01 11.56
C ASN A 21 3.60 7.00 10.67
N TYR A 22 2.97 5.86 10.47
CA TYR A 22 3.54 4.83 9.61
C TYR A 22 3.73 5.35 8.19
N VAL A 23 2.71 6.03 7.64
CA VAL A 23 2.79 6.58 6.28
C VAL A 23 3.85 7.68 6.22
N ARG A 24 3.93 8.53 7.23
CA ARG A 24 4.92 9.59 7.28
C ARG A 24 6.34 9.04 7.32
N ASN A 25 6.55 8.00 8.12
CA ASN A 25 7.88 7.41 8.27
C ASN A 25 8.32 6.63 7.05
N ASN A 26 7.37 6.22 6.22
CA ASN A 26 7.64 5.44 5.02
C ASN A 26 7.18 6.16 3.76
N ALA A 27 7.21 7.49 3.77
CA ALA A 27 6.63 8.30 2.71
C ALA A 27 7.14 7.95 1.32
N SER A 28 8.45 7.74 1.19
CA SER A 28 9.03 7.44 -0.12
C SER A 28 8.55 6.10 -0.66
N LEU A 29 8.45 5.11 0.21
CA LEU A 29 7.97 3.78 -0.19
C LEU A 29 6.48 3.80 -0.50
N VAL A 30 5.71 4.57 0.27
CA VAL A 30 4.28 4.75 0.01
C VAL A 30 4.08 5.44 -1.34
N ALA A 31 4.86 6.47 -1.62
CA ALA A 31 4.77 7.17 -2.90
C ALA A 31 5.13 6.25 -4.06
N GLU A 32 6.15 5.42 -3.88
CA GLU A 32 6.55 4.45 -4.90
C GLU A 32 5.43 3.45 -5.15
N ALA A 33 4.82 2.94 -4.09
CA ALA A 33 3.73 1.97 -4.21
C ALA A 33 2.53 2.58 -4.95
N ALA A 34 2.21 3.82 -4.66
CA ALA A 34 1.13 4.52 -5.35
C ALA A 34 1.44 4.70 -6.84
N SER A 35 2.69 5.07 -7.15
CA SER A 35 3.14 5.24 -8.53
C SER A 35 3.06 3.93 -9.31
N ARG A 36 3.36 2.82 -8.66
CA ARG A 36 3.32 1.51 -9.32
C ARG A 36 1.92 0.94 -9.40
N GLY A 37 0.94 1.59 -8.76
CA GLY A 37 -0.43 1.09 -8.74
C GLY A 37 -0.66 -0.04 -7.75
N HIS A 38 0.25 -0.25 -6.81
CA HIS A 38 0.13 -1.30 -5.81
C HIS A 38 -0.76 -0.90 -4.64
N ILE A 39 -0.91 0.40 -4.40
CA ILE A 39 -1.85 0.91 -3.41
C ILE A 39 -2.66 2.04 -4.03
N SER A 40 -3.82 2.29 -3.44
CA SER A 40 -4.69 3.35 -3.93
C SER A 40 -5.43 3.98 -2.76
N CYS A 41 -5.73 5.25 -2.89
CA CYS A 41 -6.54 5.96 -1.92
C CYS A 41 -7.96 6.19 -2.41
N LEU A 42 -8.29 5.62 -3.56
CA LEU A 42 -9.61 5.81 -4.16
C LEU A 42 -10.50 4.61 -3.83
N SER A 43 -11.76 4.89 -3.50
CA SER A 43 -12.76 3.86 -3.33
C SER A 43 -13.26 3.41 -4.70
N VAL A 44 -14.12 2.38 -4.73
CA VAL A 44 -14.63 1.83 -5.98
C VAL A 44 -15.40 2.84 -6.80
N ASP A 45 -15.97 3.86 -6.18
CA ASP A 45 -16.71 4.91 -6.89
C ASP A 45 -15.80 6.07 -7.32
N GLY A 46 -14.49 5.96 -7.14
CA GLY A 46 -13.52 6.96 -7.55
C GLY A 46 -13.29 8.08 -6.56
N ARG A 47 -13.89 8.01 -5.38
CA ARG A 47 -13.72 9.04 -4.36
C ARG A 47 -12.51 8.74 -3.48
N ASN A 48 -11.92 9.80 -2.95
CA ASN A 48 -10.81 9.67 -2.03
C ASN A 48 -11.30 9.06 -0.73
N ALA A 49 -10.74 7.91 -0.37
CA ALA A 49 -11.16 7.18 0.83
C ALA A 49 -10.47 7.68 2.10
N GLY A 50 -9.47 8.55 1.98
CA GLY A 50 -8.74 9.06 3.14
C GLY A 50 -7.73 8.10 3.72
N ALA A 51 -7.56 6.95 3.11
CA ALA A 51 -6.62 5.93 3.58
C ALA A 51 -6.04 5.19 2.40
N TRP A 52 -4.86 4.61 2.61
CA TRP A 52 -4.19 3.79 1.60
C TRP A 52 -4.63 2.33 1.77
N GLU A 53 -4.94 1.69 0.66
CA GLU A 53 -5.30 0.27 0.63
C GLU A 53 -4.54 -0.40 -0.51
N VAL A 54 -4.17 -1.66 -0.30
CA VAL A 54 -3.47 -2.43 -1.33
C VAL A 54 -4.46 -2.81 -2.43
N THR A 55 -4.07 -2.58 -3.68
CA THR A 55 -4.89 -2.92 -4.84
C THR A 55 -4.74 -4.40 -5.18
N GLY A 56 -5.56 -4.87 -6.13
CA GLY A 56 -5.40 -6.22 -6.66
C GLY A 56 -4.01 -6.44 -7.25
N GLU A 57 -3.46 -5.44 -7.91
CA GLU A 57 -2.10 -5.50 -8.43
C GLU A 57 -1.08 -5.62 -7.31
N GLY A 58 -1.30 -4.90 -6.21
CA GLY A 58 -0.43 -4.96 -5.04
C GLY A 58 -0.46 -6.33 -4.39
N VAL A 59 -1.64 -6.91 -4.26
CA VAL A 59 -1.77 -8.25 -3.69
C VAL A 59 -1.03 -9.26 -4.57
N ARG A 60 -1.19 -9.15 -5.87
CA ARG A 60 -0.52 -10.04 -6.81
C ARG A 60 1.00 -9.89 -6.72
N PHE A 61 1.47 -8.65 -6.61
CA PHE A 61 2.90 -8.38 -6.47
C PHE A 61 3.45 -9.01 -5.18
N LEU A 62 2.73 -8.87 -4.09
CA LEU A 62 3.14 -9.48 -2.82
C LEU A 62 3.25 -11.00 -2.94
N ALA A 63 2.27 -11.61 -3.59
CA ALA A 63 2.27 -13.06 -3.77
C ALA A 63 3.46 -13.53 -4.60
N LEU A 64 3.80 -12.76 -5.64
CA LEU A 64 4.90 -13.13 -6.53
C LEU A 64 6.27 -12.91 -5.90
N MET A 65 6.42 -11.82 -5.14
CA MET A 65 7.73 -11.40 -4.65
C MET A 65 7.99 -11.78 -3.21
N GLY A 66 6.95 -11.82 -2.39
CA GLY A 66 7.11 -12.01 -0.95
C GLY A 66 6.57 -13.33 -0.43
N GLY A 67 5.88 -14.05 -1.25
CA GLY A 67 5.23 -15.26 -0.78
C GLY A 67 4.06 -14.92 0.12
N CYS A 68 3.81 -15.76 1.09
CA CYS A 68 2.71 -15.54 2.02
C CYS A 68 3.14 -14.63 3.16
N ILE A 69 2.49 -13.55 3.28
CA ILE A 69 2.73 -12.59 4.34
C ILE A 69 1.44 -12.45 5.13
#